data_12ff9b64c05876cb4e762745acbfb9d4
#
_entry.id   12ff9b64c05876cb4e762745acbfb9d4
#
_cell.length_a   1.000
_cell.length_b   1.000
_cell.length_c   1.000
_cell.angle_alpha   90.00
_cell.angle_beta   90.00
_cell.angle_gamma   90.00
#
_symmetry.space_group_name_H-M   'P 1'
#
loop_
_entity.id
_entity.type
_entity.pdbx_description
1 polymer ?
#
loop_
_entity_poly.entity_id
_entity_poly.type
_entity_poly.pdbx_seq_one_letter_code
_entity_poly.pdbx_strand_id
1 'polypeptide(L)'
;ITGKEGKVKYTNNSNFFVLGPSGSGKSFFMNSVMRQYYEQDTDVVIVDTGDSYEGICNYFEGTYISYSKEKPISMNPFKITELEYEENFGEKKNFLKSLVFQLFKGTDYPTKIEDTIINQTITEYYEAYFHPFEKFSTKERSQLKEMLLLEDKKNGKYDQYEQEMEERYDRIMEEKETSSRNARLIDKLQAVLDDTAATEGEKKAALHQLQRLTPELIEKNYLLRIERKIDKMERQRKNLRVQELSFNSYYEFALERIPQLIVQQNIEFAIHDFAAILKPFYRGGEQEHILNNDLDASLFDEKFIVFEIDKVKDDPILFPLIVLIIMDVFTQKMRIKKGRKCLVIEEAWKAIATPVMANYIKYLYKTARKHWAMVGVVTQEIQDITSSPIVKEAIVNNSDVFMLLDQSKFKDKFSEIKATLALTENDCQKIFTINGLDNKEGRSPFKEVFIKRGLVGDVFGVEEPPECYMAYTTEKQEKEALKFYKRRLGSDYRTAIETFVSDWHLSGIQKSLEFSQKVLKERKVFNYKQSS
;
A
#
# COMPACT_ATOMS: atom_id res chain seq x y z
N ILE A 1 -23.28 11.79 -12.91
CA ILE A 1 -22.03 11.95 -13.67
C ILE A 1 -21.76 10.68 -14.51
N THR A 2 -22.21 9.52 -14.11
CA THR A 2 -22.00 8.23 -14.81
C THR A 2 -23.31 7.60 -15.22
N GLY A 3 -23.92 8.11 -16.31
CA GLY A 3 -25.12 7.49 -16.84
C GLY A 3 -24.83 6.23 -17.65
N LYS A 4 -25.06 5.04 -17.09
CA LYS A 4 -25.23 3.84 -17.92
C LYS A 4 -26.62 3.71 -18.51
N GLU A 5 -27.59 4.45 -18.00
CA GLU A 5 -28.99 4.41 -18.45
C GLU A 5 -29.40 5.59 -19.36
N GLY A 6 -28.48 6.54 -19.58
CA GLY A 6 -28.75 7.67 -20.51
C GLY A 6 -28.25 7.38 -21.91
N LYS A 7 -29.01 7.85 -22.92
CA LYS A 7 -28.63 7.76 -24.34
C LYS A 7 -27.37 8.52 -24.74
N VAL A 8 -26.75 9.31 -23.81
CA VAL A 8 -25.55 10.10 -24.06
C VAL A 8 -24.48 9.75 -23.04
N LYS A 9 -23.37 9.20 -23.53
CA LYS A 9 -22.19 8.92 -22.72
C LYS A 9 -21.22 10.11 -22.81
N TYR A 10 -21.13 10.90 -21.75
CA TYR A 10 -20.23 12.06 -21.70
C TYR A 10 -18.77 11.71 -21.35
N THR A 11 -18.54 10.61 -20.63
CA THR A 11 -17.23 10.22 -20.10
C THR A 11 -16.94 8.73 -20.31
N ASN A 12 -15.68 8.38 -20.45
CA ASN A 12 -15.22 6.99 -20.55
C ASN A 12 -14.92 6.35 -19.20
N ASN A 13 -14.60 7.16 -18.20
CA ASN A 13 -14.40 6.78 -16.82
C ASN A 13 -15.09 7.79 -15.88
N SER A 14 -15.05 7.51 -14.58
CA SER A 14 -15.69 8.34 -13.55
C SER A 14 -14.66 9.03 -12.65
N ASN A 15 -13.36 8.85 -12.95
CA ASN A 15 -12.32 9.51 -12.18
C ASN A 15 -12.39 11.03 -12.38
N PHE A 16 -12.08 11.76 -11.33
CA PHE A 16 -12.20 13.19 -11.34
C PHE A 16 -11.01 13.90 -10.71
N PHE A 17 -10.82 15.13 -11.11
CA PHE A 17 -9.83 16.04 -10.58
C PHE A 17 -10.52 17.35 -10.15
N VAL A 18 -10.21 17.82 -8.94
CA VAL A 18 -10.78 19.04 -8.37
C VAL A 18 -9.68 20.05 -8.09
N LEU A 19 -9.82 21.24 -8.64
CA LEU A 19 -8.92 22.35 -8.40
C LEU A 19 -9.67 23.51 -7.73
N GLY A 20 -9.25 23.85 -6.53
CA GLY A 20 -9.87 24.93 -5.77
C GLY A 20 -8.90 25.64 -4.82
N PRO A 21 -8.55 26.90 -5.10
CA PRO A 21 -7.71 27.70 -4.21
C PRO A 21 -8.22 27.73 -2.77
N SER A 22 -7.33 28.03 -1.83
CA SER A 22 -7.72 28.23 -0.43
C SER A 22 -8.79 29.32 -0.32
N GLY A 23 -9.88 29.02 0.38
CA GLY A 23 -11.05 29.93 0.54
C GLY A 23 -12.04 29.92 -0.61
N SER A 24 -11.84 29.11 -1.67
CA SER A 24 -12.81 28.99 -2.77
C SER A 24 -14.08 28.18 -2.44
N GLY A 25 -14.16 27.58 -1.25
CA GLY A 25 -15.25 26.70 -0.85
C GLY A 25 -15.07 25.22 -1.23
N LYS A 26 -13.84 24.80 -1.48
CA LYS A 26 -13.45 23.43 -1.89
C LYS A 26 -14.03 22.36 -0.96
N SER A 27 -13.78 22.46 0.35
CA SER A 27 -14.27 21.48 1.33
C SER A 27 -15.81 21.42 1.38
N PHE A 28 -16.49 22.56 1.31
CA PHE A 28 -17.95 22.62 1.24
C PHE A 28 -18.49 21.89 -0.01
N PHE A 29 -17.92 22.21 -1.17
CA PHE A 29 -18.29 21.56 -2.43
C PHE A 29 -18.03 20.04 -2.40
N MET A 30 -16.88 19.63 -1.89
CA MET A 30 -16.55 18.21 -1.82
C MET A 30 -17.44 17.44 -0.85
N ASN A 31 -17.77 18.02 0.30
CA ASN A 31 -18.76 17.42 1.21
C ASN A 31 -20.11 17.20 0.51
N SER A 32 -20.59 18.19 -0.26
CA SER A 32 -21.83 18.06 -1.06
C SER A 32 -21.71 16.91 -2.08
N VAL A 33 -20.60 16.81 -2.79
CA VAL A 33 -20.37 15.73 -3.77
C VAL A 33 -20.34 14.35 -3.08
N MET A 34 -19.66 14.23 -1.94
CA MET A 34 -19.55 12.97 -1.21
C MET A 34 -20.89 12.54 -0.62
N ARG A 35 -21.70 13.50 -0.12
CA ARG A 35 -23.08 13.24 0.30
C ARG A 35 -23.90 12.64 -0.84
N GLN A 36 -23.89 13.29 -2.01
CA GLN A 36 -24.64 12.83 -3.17
C GLN A 36 -24.21 11.45 -3.66
N TYR A 37 -22.91 11.12 -3.59
CA TYR A 37 -22.43 9.77 -3.91
C TYR A 37 -22.92 8.74 -2.88
N TYR A 38 -22.82 9.06 -1.60
CA TYR A 38 -23.27 8.17 -0.53
C TYR A 38 -24.78 7.89 -0.61
N GLU A 39 -25.60 8.94 -0.82
CA GLU A 39 -27.06 8.83 -1.01
C GLU A 39 -27.44 8.01 -2.26
N GLN A 40 -26.54 7.92 -3.24
CA GLN A 40 -26.68 7.06 -4.42
C GLN A 40 -26.08 5.67 -4.25
N ASP A 41 -25.96 5.19 -3.01
CA ASP A 41 -25.44 3.87 -2.66
C ASP A 41 -23.99 3.64 -3.15
N THR A 42 -23.14 4.66 -3.01
CA THR A 42 -21.71 4.57 -3.30
C THR A 42 -20.93 4.48 -1.99
N ASP A 43 -20.06 3.49 -1.87
CA ASP A 43 -19.11 3.42 -0.76
C ASP A 43 -18.07 4.52 -0.92
N VAL A 44 -17.90 5.35 0.10
CA VAL A 44 -17.02 6.53 0.09
C VAL A 44 -15.84 6.32 1.04
N VAL A 45 -14.64 6.51 0.54
CA VAL A 45 -13.39 6.53 1.33
C VAL A 45 -12.68 7.86 1.06
N ILE A 46 -12.35 8.58 2.11
CA ILE A 46 -11.73 9.91 2.03
C ILE A 46 -10.41 9.90 2.80
N VAL A 47 -9.37 10.41 2.16
CA VAL A 47 -8.11 10.80 2.80
C VAL A 47 -8.14 12.30 3.00
N ASP A 48 -8.27 12.74 4.25
CA ASP A 48 -8.39 14.15 4.65
C ASP A 48 -7.11 14.62 5.36
N THR A 49 -6.73 15.87 5.12
CA THR A 49 -5.58 16.53 5.73
C THR A 49 -5.93 17.88 6.37
N GLY A 50 -7.20 18.10 6.65
CA GLY A 50 -7.67 19.40 7.14
C GLY A 50 -8.90 19.35 8.03
N ASP A 51 -9.25 18.18 8.58
CA ASP A 51 -10.43 17.98 9.44
C ASP A 51 -11.74 18.51 8.82
N SER A 52 -11.85 18.31 7.50
CA SER A 52 -12.95 18.87 6.70
C SER A 52 -14.18 17.98 6.64
N TYR A 53 -14.06 16.68 6.95
CA TYR A 53 -15.13 15.69 6.77
C TYR A 53 -15.63 15.04 8.06
N GLU A 54 -15.16 15.45 9.25
CA GLU A 54 -15.63 14.92 10.54
C GLU A 54 -17.17 15.04 10.67
N GLY A 55 -17.70 16.21 10.30
CA GLY A 55 -19.14 16.51 10.45
C GLY A 55 -20.02 15.62 9.59
N ILE A 56 -19.74 15.50 8.28
CA ILE A 56 -20.51 14.64 7.38
C ILE A 56 -20.35 13.18 7.71
N CYS A 57 -19.15 12.74 8.12
CA CYS A 57 -18.90 11.38 8.56
C CYS A 57 -19.78 11.02 9.76
N ASN A 58 -19.81 11.88 10.76
CA ASN A 58 -20.68 11.70 11.93
C ASN A 58 -22.19 11.79 11.58
N TYR A 59 -22.57 12.60 10.59
CA TYR A 59 -23.96 12.73 10.13
C TYR A 59 -24.48 11.45 9.48
N PHE A 60 -23.61 10.72 8.78
CA PHE A 60 -23.93 9.42 8.18
C PHE A 60 -23.58 8.22 9.06
N GLU A 61 -23.21 8.45 10.32
CA GLU A 61 -22.74 7.38 11.24
C GLU A 61 -21.59 6.58 10.66
N GLY A 62 -20.76 7.23 9.85
CA GLY A 62 -19.59 6.62 9.22
C GLY A 62 -18.41 6.46 10.17
N THR A 63 -17.37 5.82 9.69
CA THR A 63 -16.16 5.56 10.47
C THR A 63 -15.12 6.66 10.24
N TYR A 64 -14.84 7.45 11.29
CA TYR A 64 -13.84 8.51 11.30
C TYR A 64 -12.58 8.05 12.01
N ILE A 65 -11.48 7.87 11.28
CA ILE A 65 -10.20 7.40 11.78
C ILE A 65 -9.20 8.55 11.76
N SER A 66 -8.88 9.10 12.93
CA SER A 66 -7.88 10.15 13.05
C SER A 66 -6.55 9.56 13.53
N TYR A 67 -5.47 9.84 12.79
CA TYR A 67 -4.14 9.46 13.19
C TYR A 67 -3.70 10.20 14.45
N SER A 68 -3.17 9.46 15.43
CA SER A 68 -2.38 10.03 16.53
C SER A 68 -1.24 9.10 16.91
N LYS A 69 -0.24 9.59 17.63
CA LYS A 69 0.86 8.73 18.10
C LYS A 69 0.36 7.63 19.04
N GLU A 70 -0.72 7.91 19.80
CA GLU A 70 -1.35 6.97 20.73
C GLU A 70 -2.30 6.00 20.02
N LYS A 71 -2.83 6.41 18.86
CA LYS A 71 -3.71 5.59 18.01
C LYS A 71 -3.26 5.75 16.55
N PRO A 72 -2.16 5.11 16.15
CA PRO A 72 -1.71 5.14 14.77
C PRO A 72 -2.70 4.40 13.88
N ILE A 73 -2.82 4.84 12.63
CA ILE A 73 -3.49 4.05 11.60
C ILE A 73 -2.62 2.82 11.37
N SER A 74 -3.15 1.68 11.71
CA SER A 74 -2.44 0.42 11.75
C SER A 74 -3.12 -0.58 10.84
N MET A 75 -2.34 -1.26 10.03
CA MET A 75 -2.81 -2.32 9.15
C MET A 75 -1.67 -3.29 8.85
N ASN A 76 -1.99 -4.58 8.79
CA ASN A 76 -1.07 -5.58 8.27
C ASN A 76 -1.33 -5.79 6.76
N PRO A 77 -0.59 -5.11 5.88
CA PRO A 77 -0.79 -5.21 4.44
C PRO A 77 -0.27 -6.53 3.86
N PHE A 78 0.49 -7.33 4.63
CA PHE A 78 1.02 -8.61 4.19
C PHE A 78 0.01 -9.75 4.30
N LYS A 79 -1.03 -9.58 5.11
CA LYS A 79 -2.06 -10.60 5.31
C LYS A 79 -2.95 -10.72 4.07
N ILE A 80 -3.03 -11.91 3.51
CA ILE A 80 -3.94 -12.27 2.42
C ILE A 80 -4.50 -13.66 2.66
N THR A 81 -5.63 -13.94 2.06
CA THR A 81 -6.24 -15.27 2.04
C THR A 81 -5.63 -16.15 0.95
N GLU A 82 -5.81 -17.46 1.05
CA GLU A 82 -5.38 -18.41 0.01
C GLU A 82 -6.04 -18.11 -1.35
N LEU A 83 -7.33 -17.75 -1.35
CA LEU A 83 -8.06 -17.36 -2.55
C LEU A 83 -7.47 -16.11 -3.22
N GLU A 84 -7.09 -15.11 -2.44
CA GLU A 84 -6.42 -13.90 -2.97
C GLU A 84 -5.03 -14.23 -3.53
N TYR A 85 -4.31 -15.17 -2.92
CA TYR A 85 -3.04 -15.65 -3.41
C TYR A 85 -3.19 -16.36 -4.77
N GLU A 86 -4.19 -17.23 -4.91
CA GLU A 86 -4.42 -17.95 -6.15
C GLU A 86 -4.94 -17.05 -7.30
N GLU A 87 -5.88 -16.14 -7.02
CA GLU A 87 -6.58 -15.38 -8.05
C GLU A 87 -5.95 -14.02 -8.36
N ASN A 88 -5.38 -13.32 -7.35
CA ASN A 88 -5.04 -11.91 -7.46
C ASN A 88 -3.65 -11.53 -6.95
N PHE A 89 -2.78 -12.50 -6.72
CA PHE A 89 -1.46 -12.27 -6.13
C PHE A 89 -0.61 -11.23 -6.87
N GLY A 90 -0.68 -11.19 -8.21
CA GLY A 90 0.10 -10.25 -9.00
C GLY A 90 -0.14 -8.77 -8.64
N GLU A 91 -1.38 -8.40 -8.32
CA GLU A 91 -1.73 -7.05 -7.91
C GLU A 91 -1.27 -6.76 -6.49
N LYS A 92 -1.49 -7.71 -5.58
CA LYS A 92 -1.03 -7.60 -4.18
C LYS A 92 0.49 -7.50 -4.10
N LYS A 93 1.19 -8.30 -4.90
CA LYS A 93 2.65 -8.24 -5.02
C LYS A 93 3.14 -6.88 -5.49
N ASN A 94 2.49 -6.28 -6.49
CA ASN A 94 2.83 -4.93 -6.96
C ASN A 94 2.62 -3.87 -5.87
N PHE A 95 1.56 -4.00 -5.10
CA PHE A 95 1.33 -3.13 -3.93
C PHE A 95 2.44 -3.29 -2.88
N LEU A 96 2.72 -4.53 -2.46
CA LEU A 96 3.76 -4.80 -1.46
C LEU A 96 5.15 -4.37 -1.92
N LYS A 97 5.45 -4.54 -3.20
CA LYS A 97 6.68 -4.01 -3.79
C LYS A 97 6.74 -2.49 -3.66
N SER A 98 5.65 -1.79 -3.96
CA SER A 98 5.56 -0.34 -3.79
C SER A 98 5.72 0.07 -2.32
N LEU A 99 5.12 -0.68 -1.39
CA LEU A 99 5.25 -0.44 0.05
C LEU A 99 6.71 -0.58 0.51
N VAL A 100 7.37 -1.67 0.15
CA VAL A 100 8.77 -1.93 0.52
C VAL A 100 9.69 -0.87 -0.06
N PHE A 101 9.47 -0.43 -1.32
CA PHE A 101 10.26 0.63 -1.91
C PHE A 101 9.97 2.00 -1.32
N GLN A 102 8.74 2.29 -0.95
CA GLN A 102 8.42 3.54 -0.24
C GLN A 102 9.20 3.64 1.07
N LEU A 103 9.34 2.53 1.79
CA LEU A 103 10.16 2.46 3.00
C LEU A 103 11.65 2.54 2.70
N PHE A 104 12.14 1.74 1.76
CA PHE A 104 13.58 1.55 1.50
C PHE A 104 14.22 2.71 0.74
N LYS A 105 13.53 3.23 -0.27
CA LYS A 105 14.08 4.26 -1.19
C LYS A 105 13.53 5.66 -0.92
N GLY A 106 12.37 5.78 -0.28
CA GLY A 106 11.71 7.07 -0.07
C GLY A 106 11.43 7.77 -1.39
N THR A 107 12.19 8.82 -1.70
CA THR A 107 12.07 9.62 -2.93
C THR A 107 12.89 9.11 -4.10
N ASP A 108 13.81 8.18 -3.85
CA ASP A 108 14.72 7.67 -4.89
C ASP A 108 14.08 6.59 -5.75
N TYR A 109 14.55 6.49 -7.00
CA TYR A 109 14.12 5.42 -7.89
C TYR A 109 14.84 4.11 -7.57
N PRO A 110 14.11 2.98 -7.47
CA PRO A 110 14.74 1.68 -7.36
C PRO A 110 15.46 1.32 -8.69
N THR A 111 16.60 0.66 -8.56
CA THR A 111 17.30 0.08 -9.71
C THR A 111 16.56 -1.16 -10.22
N LYS A 112 16.86 -1.61 -11.44
CA LYS A 112 16.29 -2.84 -11.98
C LYS A 112 16.66 -4.09 -11.17
N ILE A 113 17.86 -4.09 -10.60
CA ILE A 113 18.34 -5.20 -9.76
C ILE A 113 17.54 -5.23 -8.46
N GLU A 114 17.39 -4.08 -7.78
CA GLU A 114 16.57 -3.96 -6.58
C GLU A 114 15.12 -4.38 -6.85
N ASP A 115 14.54 -3.94 -7.97
CA ASP A 115 13.18 -4.33 -8.36
C ASP A 115 13.04 -5.85 -8.53
N THR A 116 14.03 -6.48 -9.16
CA THR A 116 14.03 -7.93 -9.37
C THR A 116 14.15 -8.69 -8.05
N ILE A 117 15.07 -8.28 -7.16
CA ILE A 117 15.29 -8.93 -5.86
C ILE A 117 14.07 -8.81 -4.96
N ILE A 118 13.52 -7.61 -4.81
CA ILE A 118 12.35 -7.40 -3.95
C ILE A 118 11.15 -8.16 -4.51
N ASN A 119 10.92 -8.12 -5.83
CA ASN A 119 9.86 -8.88 -6.46
C ASN A 119 9.98 -10.40 -6.24
N GLN A 120 11.19 -10.95 -6.36
CA GLN A 120 11.48 -12.35 -6.11
C GLN A 120 11.31 -12.69 -4.63
N THR A 121 11.82 -11.87 -3.73
CA THR A 121 11.73 -12.08 -2.27
C THR A 121 10.28 -12.10 -1.80
N ILE A 122 9.43 -11.19 -2.30
CA ILE A 122 7.99 -11.19 -1.98
C ILE A 122 7.33 -12.46 -2.51
N THR A 123 7.66 -12.90 -3.73
CA THR A 123 7.08 -14.13 -4.29
C THR A 123 7.45 -15.35 -3.44
N GLU A 124 8.74 -15.52 -3.15
CA GLU A 124 9.22 -16.65 -2.36
C GLU A 124 8.74 -16.63 -0.90
N TYR A 125 8.49 -15.43 -0.33
CA TYR A 125 7.90 -15.27 1.00
C TYR A 125 6.50 -15.88 1.08
N TYR A 126 5.64 -15.60 0.09
CA TYR A 126 4.29 -16.17 0.04
C TYR A 126 4.30 -17.65 -0.34
N GLU A 127 5.21 -18.07 -1.22
CA GLU A 127 5.43 -19.50 -1.49
C GLU A 127 5.83 -20.26 -0.22
N ALA A 128 6.72 -19.67 0.60
CA ALA A 128 7.14 -20.28 1.86
C ALA A 128 6.03 -20.37 2.91
N TYR A 129 4.98 -19.54 2.79
CA TYR A 129 3.80 -19.59 3.66
C TYR A 129 2.74 -20.56 3.15
N PHE A 130 2.28 -20.43 1.89
CA PHE A 130 1.21 -21.24 1.32
C PHE A 130 1.67 -22.63 0.86
N HIS A 131 2.92 -22.76 0.39
CA HIS A 131 3.52 -23.99 -0.09
C HIS A 131 4.86 -24.26 0.61
N PRO A 132 4.86 -24.48 1.94
CA PRO A 132 6.09 -24.62 2.70
C PRO A 132 6.91 -25.80 2.19
N PHE A 133 8.19 -25.53 1.95
CA PHE A 133 9.11 -26.55 1.47
C PHE A 133 9.34 -27.62 2.55
N GLU A 134 9.08 -28.87 2.24
CA GLU A 134 9.34 -30.00 3.13
C GLU A 134 10.68 -30.68 2.80
N LYS A 135 10.84 -31.18 1.62
CA LYS A 135 12.07 -31.76 1.07
C LYS A 135 11.99 -31.91 -0.44
N PHE A 136 13.14 -32.03 -1.10
CA PHE A 136 13.18 -32.38 -2.51
C PHE A 136 12.65 -33.79 -2.74
N SER A 137 11.88 -33.99 -3.79
CA SER A 137 11.54 -35.31 -4.28
C SER A 137 12.77 -36.06 -4.79
N THR A 138 12.69 -37.38 -4.90
CA THR A 138 13.80 -38.20 -5.41
C THR A 138 14.25 -37.76 -6.80
N LYS A 139 13.31 -37.35 -7.65
CA LYS A 139 13.59 -36.85 -9.02
C LYS A 139 14.35 -35.50 -8.98
N GLU A 140 13.90 -34.57 -8.17
CA GLU A 140 14.55 -33.26 -8.01
C GLU A 140 15.96 -33.40 -7.41
N ARG A 141 16.14 -34.27 -6.42
CA ARG A 141 17.47 -34.55 -5.87
C ARG A 141 18.42 -35.11 -6.93
N SER A 142 17.95 -36.02 -7.79
CA SER A 142 18.75 -36.55 -8.89
C SER A 142 19.14 -35.49 -9.90
N GLN A 143 18.17 -34.64 -10.30
CA GLN A 143 18.43 -33.52 -11.23
C GLN A 143 19.40 -32.50 -10.64
N LEU A 144 19.21 -32.10 -9.37
CA LEU A 144 20.12 -31.19 -8.65
C LEU A 144 21.53 -31.78 -8.55
N LYS A 145 21.63 -33.07 -8.29
CA LYS A 145 22.92 -33.79 -8.20
C LYS A 145 23.67 -33.73 -9.52
N GLU A 146 22.99 -34.03 -10.60
CA GLU A 146 23.56 -33.98 -11.95
C GLU A 146 23.96 -32.54 -12.35
N MET A 147 23.08 -31.57 -12.11
CA MET A 147 23.33 -30.16 -12.40
C MET A 147 24.55 -29.62 -11.62
N LEU A 148 24.64 -29.88 -10.32
CA LEU A 148 25.75 -29.42 -9.48
C LEU A 148 27.07 -30.09 -9.87
N LEU A 149 27.04 -31.38 -10.27
CA LEU A 149 28.21 -32.08 -10.76
C LEU A 149 28.73 -31.47 -12.08
N LEU A 150 27.81 -31.20 -13.02
CA LEU A 150 28.13 -30.57 -14.29
C LEU A 150 28.70 -29.15 -14.10
N GLU A 151 28.11 -28.38 -13.21
CA GLU A 151 28.58 -27.03 -12.87
C GLU A 151 29.97 -27.06 -12.24
N ASP A 152 30.19 -27.96 -11.29
CA ASP A 152 31.48 -28.08 -10.61
C ASP A 152 32.57 -28.64 -11.56
N LYS A 153 32.24 -29.52 -12.51
CA LYS A 153 33.12 -29.94 -13.61
C LYS A 153 33.46 -28.78 -14.54
N LYS A 154 32.45 -28.02 -14.97
CA LYS A 154 32.65 -26.84 -15.86
C LYS A 154 33.53 -25.77 -15.22
N ASN A 155 33.43 -25.59 -13.91
CA ASN A 155 34.18 -24.60 -13.16
C ASN A 155 35.57 -25.13 -12.66
N GLY A 156 36.00 -26.33 -13.07
CA GLY A 156 37.28 -26.95 -12.67
C GLY A 156 37.36 -27.39 -11.21
N LYS A 157 36.25 -27.31 -10.46
CA LYS A 157 36.23 -27.70 -9.04
C LYS A 157 36.31 -29.20 -8.83
N TYR A 158 35.76 -29.95 -9.76
CA TYR A 158 35.88 -31.42 -9.74
C TYR A 158 37.30 -31.86 -10.06
N ASP A 159 37.93 -31.30 -11.08
CA ASP A 159 39.28 -31.62 -11.52
C ASP A 159 40.30 -31.28 -10.43
N GLN A 160 40.15 -30.14 -9.78
CA GLN A 160 40.98 -29.77 -8.61
C GLN A 160 40.85 -30.77 -7.46
N TYR A 161 39.61 -31.19 -7.17
CA TYR A 161 39.37 -32.20 -6.12
C TYR A 161 39.97 -33.57 -6.49
N GLU A 162 39.84 -33.98 -7.76
CA GLU A 162 40.41 -35.21 -8.29
C GLU A 162 41.92 -35.19 -8.10
N GLN A 163 42.62 -34.14 -8.55
CA GLN A 163 44.04 -33.96 -8.38
C GLN A 163 44.49 -33.97 -6.91
N GLU A 164 43.77 -33.24 -6.04
CA GLU A 164 44.07 -33.25 -4.60
C GLU A 164 43.95 -34.66 -3.98
N MET A 165 43.02 -35.45 -4.45
CA MET A 165 42.79 -36.82 -3.94
C MET A 165 43.83 -37.79 -4.48
N GLU A 166 44.24 -37.67 -5.74
CA GLU A 166 45.31 -38.45 -6.35
C GLU A 166 46.64 -38.19 -5.66
N GLU A 167 47.03 -36.92 -5.51
CA GLU A 167 48.26 -36.54 -4.79
C GLU A 167 48.28 -37.03 -3.32
N ARG A 168 47.10 -37.07 -2.71
CA ARG A 168 46.95 -37.59 -1.34
C ARG A 168 47.07 -39.11 -1.30
N TYR A 169 46.52 -39.78 -2.30
CA TYR A 169 46.63 -41.23 -2.44
C TYR A 169 48.06 -41.65 -2.65
N ASP A 170 48.82 -40.99 -3.54
CA ASP A 170 50.22 -41.27 -3.83
C ASP A 170 51.09 -41.08 -2.57
N ARG A 171 50.88 -40.00 -1.84
CA ARG A 171 51.58 -39.79 -0.55
C ARG A 171 51.32 -40.92 0.47
N ILE A 172 50.09 -41.40 0.56
CA ILE A 172 49.72 -42.48 1.47
C ILE A 172 50.30 -43.82 1.01
N MET A 173 50.40 -44.03 -0.30
CA MET A 173 51.04 -45.26 -0.85
C MET A 173 52.53 -45.25 -0.65
N GLU A 174 53.21 -44.10 -0.82
CA GLU A 174 54.61 -43.92 -0.47
C GLU A 174 54.86 -44.14 1.03
N GLU A 175 53.97 -43.61 1.91
CA GLU A 175 54.04 -43.86 3.34
C GLU A 175 53.71 -45.33 3.71
N LYS A 176 52.91 -46.04 2.89
CA LYS A 176 52.60 -47.46 3.07
C LYS A 176 53.80 -48.33 2.82
N GLU A 177 54.65 -48.04 1.87
CA GLU A 177 55.88 -48.72 1.56
C GLU A 177 56.92 -48.54 2.68
N THR A 178 56.87 -47.42 3.40
CA THR A 178 57.79 -47.06 4.48
C THR A 178 57.26 -47.36 5.87
N SER A 179 55.98 -47.60 6.10
CA SER A 179 55.33 -47.77 7.41
C SER A 179 54.36 -48.98 7.45
N SER A 180 54.77 -50.03 8.13
CA SER A 180 53.99 -51.25 8.41
C SER A 180 52.65 -50.97 9.16
N ARG A 181 52.44 -49.77 9.68
CA ARG A 181 51.24 -49.35 10.44
C ARG A 181 50.11 -48.99 9.54
N ASN A 182 50.38 -48.29 8.44
CA ASN A 182 49.33 -47.85 7.47
C ASN A 182 48.85 -49.02 6.61
N ALA A 183 49.74 -49.93 6.24
CA ALA A 183 49.40 -51.20 5.57
C ALA A 183 48.39 -52.02 6.38
N ARG A 184 48.65 -52.22 7.67
CA ARG A 184 47.74 -52.94 8.57
C ARG A 184 46.37 -52.25 8.78
N LEU A 185 46.31 -50.92 8.68
CA LEU A 185 45.05 -50.16 8.80
C LEU A 185 44.16 -50.38 7.56
N ILE A 186 44.75 -50.32 6.38
CA ILE A 186 44.03 -50.55 5.11
C ILE A 186 43.52 -51.98 5.04
N ASP A 187 44.35 -52.96 5.37
CA ASP A 187 43.98 -54.39 5.41
C ASP A 187 42.84 -54.65 6.41
N LYS A 188 42.87 -53.97 7.58
CA LYS A 188 41.78 -54.05 8.56
C LYS A 188 40.48 -53.44 8.06
N LEU A 189 40.53 -52.30 7.37
CA LEU A 189 39.34 -51.62 6.85
C LEU A 189 38.73 -52.41 5.69
N GLN A 190 39.55 -53.01 4.84
CA GLN A 190 39.10 -53.93 3.78
C GLN A 190 38.47 -55.19 4.37
N ALA A 191 39.06 -55.80 5.37
CA ALA A 191 38.52 -56.97 6.07
C ALA A 191 37.13 -56.72 6.66
N VAL A 192 36.85 -55.49 7.18
CA VAL A 192 35.51 -55.09 7.69
C VAL A 192 34.49 -54.97 6.54
N LEU A 193 34.92 -54.55 5.37
CA LEU A 193 34.02 -54.45 4.20
C LEU A 193 33.66 -55.81 3.63
N ASP A 194 34.60 -56.74 3.70
CA ASP A 194 34.42 -58.12 3.19
C ASP A 194 33.72 -59.05 4.21
N ASP A 195 33.66 -58.62 5.48
CA ASP A 195 32.96 -59.36 6.53
C ASP A 195 31.45 -59.35 6.35
N THR A 196 30.85 -60.51 6.10
CA THR A 196 29.41 -60.69 5.97
C THR A 196 28.64 -60.45 7.28
N ALA A 197 29.32 -60.54 8.44
CA ALA A 197 28.74 -60.34 9.75
C ALA A 197 28.82 -58.90 10.25
N ALA A 198 29.59 -58.03 9.58
CA ALA A 198 29.70 -56.61 9.94
C ALA A 198 28.42 -55.85 9.69
N THR A 199 27.99 -55.01 10.62
CA THR A 199 26.81 -54.14 10.52
C THR A 199 26.95 -53.12 9.39
N GLU A 200 25.84 -52.70 8.84
CA GLU A 200 25.82 -51.65 7.79
C GLU A 200 26.50 -50.34 8.25
N GLY A 201 26.43 -50.02 9.57
CA GLY A 201 27.09 -48.86 10.17
C GLY A 201 28.61 -49.00 10.19
N GLU A 202 29.15 -50.20 10.52
CA GLU A 202 30.57 -50.51 10.53
C GLU A 202 31.15 -50.53 9.11
N LYS A 203 30.44 -51.15 8.16
CA LYS A 203 30.79 -51.11 6.73
C LYS A 203 30.82 -49.68 6.20
N LYS A 204 29.82 -48.88 6.57
CA LYS A 204 29.76 -47.46 6.19
C LYS A 204 30.90 -46.63 6.77
N ALA A 205 31.32 -46.89 8.02
CA ALA A 205 32.45 -46.23 8.65
C ALA A 205 33.81 -46.66 8.06
N ALA A 206 33.99 -47.97 7.81
CA ALA A 206 35.19 -48.53 7.16
C ALA A 206 35.30 -48.03 5.71
N LEU A 207 34.19 -48.04 4.97
CA LEU A 207 34.11 -47.47 3.63
C LEU A 207 34.45 -45.98 3.62
N HIS A 208 33.96 -45.21 4.57
CA HIS A 208 34.24 -43.76 4.69
C HIS A 208 35.73 -43.48 5.01
N GLN A 209 36.41 -44.36 5.71
CA GLN A 209 37.86 -44.24 5.97
C GLN A 209 38.70 -44.67 4.76
N LEU A 210 38.33 -45.79 4.08
CA LEU A 210 38.98 -46.25 2.85
C LEU A 210 38.71 -45.31 1.66
N GLN A 211 37.51 -44.76 1.56
CA GLN A 211 37.09 -43.80 0.50
C GLN A 211 37.95 -42.53 0.44
N ARG A 212 38.65 -42.21 1.50
CA ARG A 212 39.63 -41.12 1.51
C ARG A 212 41.00 -41.54 0.93
N LEU A 213 41.15 -42.80 0.52
CA LEU A 213 42.43 -43.41 0.27
C LEU A 213 42.57 -44.11 -1.11
N THR A 214 41.50 -44.24 -1.90
CA THR A 214 41.53 -44.94 -3.20
C THR A 214 41.03 -44.06 -4.34
N PRO A 215 41.79 -43.94 -5.47
CA PRO A 215 41.40 -43.15 -6.62
C PRO A 215 40.07 -43.60 -7.24
N GLU A 216 39.81 -44.92 -7.24
CA GLU A 216 38.59 -45.52 -7.81
C GLU A 216 37.28 -44.99 -7.21
N LEU A 217 37.35 -44.30 -6.09
CA LEU A 217 36.20 -43.77 -5.34
C LEU A 217 36.12 -42.24 -5.36
N ILE A 218 37.00 -41.56 -6.10
CA ILE A 218 37.03 -40.07 -6.15
C ILE A 218 35.68 -39.52 -6.56
N GLU A 219 35.11 -39.99 -7.66
CA GLU A 219 33.79 -39.53 -8.14
C GLU A 219 32.69 -39.82 -7.11
N LYS A 220 32.68 -41.01 -6.50
CA LYS A 220 31.71 -41.37 -5.46
C LYS A 220 31.80 -40.47 -4.24
N ASN A 221 33.00 -40.11 -3.83
CA ASN A 221 33.23 -39.17 -2.73
C ASN A 221 32.78 -37.75 -3.08
N TYR A 222 33.00 -37.33 -4.32
CA TYR A 222 32.53 -36.05 -4.80
C TYR A 222 30.99 -35.98 -4.81
N LEU A 223 30.34 -37.04 -5.26
CA LEU A 223 28.88 -37.15 -5.23
C LEU A 223 28.32 -37.07 -3.80
N LEU A 224 29.02 -37.63 -2.79
CA LEU A 224 28.65 -37.47 -1.38
C LEU A 224 28.81 -36.01 -0.90
N ARG A 225 29.80 -35.28 -1.42
CA ARG A 225 29.91 -33.83 -1.16
C ARG A 225 28.72 -33.07 -1.77
N ILE A 226 28.32 -33.41 -2.98
CA ILE A 226 27.13 -32.82 -3.63
C ILE A 226 25.88 -33.15 -2.81
N GLU A 227 25.69 -34.39 -2.36
CA GLU A 227 24.57 -34.76 -1.50
C GLU A 227 24.52 -33.94 -0.21
N ARG A 228 25.65 -33.70 0.44
CA ARG A 228 25.71 -32.81 1.61
C ARG A 228 25.38 -31.37 1.27
N LYS A 229 25.75 -30.89 0.06
CA LYS A 229 25.30 -29.58 -0.42
C LYS A 229 23.77 -29.53 -0.57
N ILE A 230 23.18 -30.58 -1.16
CA ILE A 230 21.72 -30.70 -1.32
C ILE A 230 21.03 -30.74 0.03
N ASP A 231 21.52 -31.54 0.99
CA ASP A 231 21.00 -31.60 2.36
C ASP A 231 21.09 -30.23 3.07
N LYS A 232 22.17 -29.48 2.83
CA LYS A 232 22.31 -28.10 3.34
C LYS A 232 21.28 -27.17 2.69
N MET A 233 21.05 -27.27 1.39
CA MET A 233 20.04 -26.51 0.67
C MET A 233 18.64 -26.83 1.19
N GLU A 234 18.31 -28.11 1.42
CA GLU A 234 17.04 -28.52 2.03
C GLU A 234 16.85 -27.88 3.42
N ARG A 235 17.86 -27.94 4.27
CA ARG A 235 17.80 -27.31 5.60
C ARG A 235 17.62 -25.81 5.51
N GLN A 236 18.33 -25.14 4.62
CA GLN A 236 18.20 -23.71 4.40
C GLN A 236 16.79 -23.33 3.91
N ARG A 237 16.23 -24.08 2.93
CA ARG A 237 14.87 -23.86 2.47
C ARG A 237 13.82 -24.13 3.54
N LYS A 238 14.02 -25.17 4.35
CA LYS A 238 13.12 -25.51 5.46
C LYS A 238 13.14 -24.44 6.56
N ASN A 239 14.28 -23.82 6.81
CA ASN A 239 14.42 -22.72 7.77
C ASN A 239 13.71 -21.46 7.30
N LEU A 240 13.54 -21.26 5.99
CA LEU A 240 12.79 -20.13 5.39
C LEU A 240 11.27 -20.26 5.54
N ARG A 241 10.76 -21.21 6.31
CA ARG A 241 9.32 -21.37 6.52
C ARG A 241 8.71 -20.13 7.20
N VAL A 242 7.70 -19.56 6.58
CA VAL A 242 6.89 -18.47 7.13
C VAL A 242 5.70 -19.07 7.86
N GLN A 243 5.47 -18.67 9.11
CA GLN A 243 4.35 -19.17 9.93
C GLN A 243 3.18 -18.20 9.98
N GLU A 244 3.45 -16.92 9.80
CA GLU A 244 2.50 -15.82 9.90
C GLU A 244 2.80 -14.78 8.83
N LEU A 245 1.77 -14.25 8.19
CA LEU A 245 1.91 -13.18 7.20
C LEU A 245 1.87 -11.81 7.91
N SER A 246 3.03 -11.17 8.04
CA SER A 246 3.20 -9.83 8.65
C SER A 246 4.42 -9.13 8.08
N PHE A 247 4.57 -7.83 8.33
CA PHE A 247 5.80 -7.12 8.00
C PHE A 247 7.00 -7.72 8.78
N ASN A 248 6.80 -8.08 10.05
CA ASN A 248 7.84 -8.67 10.87
C ASN A 248 8.42 -9.95 10.23
N SER A 249 7.56 -10.88 9.86
CA SER A 249 7.98 -12.13 9.24
C SER A 249 8.56 -11.93 7.84
N TYR A 250 8.05 -10.96 7.06
CA TYR A 250 8.65 -10.59 5.78
C TYR A 250 10.05 -10.01 5.96
N TYR A 251 10.25 -9.13 6.93
CA TYR A 251 11.56 -8.54 7.22
C TYR A 251 12.59 -9.60 7.60
N GLU A 252 12.23 -10.52 8.50
CA GLU A 252 13.07 -11.66 8.90
C GLU A 252 13.40 -12.55 7.69
N PHE A 253 12.39 -12.91 6.90
CA PHE A 253 12.57 -13.70 5.68
C PHE A 253 13.50 -13.00 4.68
N ALA A 254 13.31 -11.71 4.44
CA ALA A 254 14.11 -10.92 3.51
C ALA A 254 15.58 -10.85 3.94
N LEU A 255 15.86 -10.64 5.22
CA LEU A 255 17.23 -10.60 5.75
C LEU A 255 17.96 -11.95 5.64
N GLU A 256 17.25 -13.05 5.66
CA GLU A 256 17.84 -14.38 5.45
C GLU A 256 17.97 -14.71 3.96
N ARG A 257 16.95 -14.36 3.15
CA ARG A 257 16.89 -14.77 1.75
C ARG A 257 17.69 -13.90 0.79
N ILE A 258 17.67 -12.57 0.96
CA ILE A 258 18.37 -11.64 0.05
C ILE A 258 19.88 -11.93 -0.03
N PRO A 259 20.63 -12.17 1.08
CA PRO A 259 22.04 -12.55 1.02
C PRO A 259 22.29 -13.82 0.19
N GLN A 260 21.37 -14.78 0.25
CA GLN A 260 21.48 -16.00 -0.56
C GLN A 260 21.29 -15.69 -2.06
N LEU A 261 20.33 -14.80 -2.41
CA LEU A 261 20.11 -14.36 -3.79
C LEU A 261 21.31 -13.58 -4.35
N ILE A 262 21.92 -12.71 -3.55
CA ILE A 262 23.14 -11.97 -3.92
C ILE A 262 24.24 -12.94 -4.35
N VAL A 263 24.49 -13.97 -3.54
CA VAL A 263 25.53 -14.98 -3.84
C VAL A 263 25.12 -15.84 -5.04
N GLN A 264 23.87 -16.30 -5.11
CA GLN A 264 23.39 -17.20 -6.16
C GLN A 264 23.38 -16.55 -7.55
N GLN A 265 23.03 -15.26 -7.61
CA GLN A 265 22.87 -14.53 -8.86
C GLN A 265 24.08 -13.65 -9.21
N ASN A 266 25.07 -13.58 -8.33
CA ASN A 266 26.27 -12.74 -8.46
C ASN A 266 25.92 -11.27 -8.76
N ILE A 267 25.08 -10.67 -7.89
CA ILE A 267 24.58 -9.31 -8.01
C ILE A 267 24.87 -8.52 -6.75
N GLU A 268 24.79 -7.18 -6.85
CA GLU A 268 24.95 -6.27 -5.71
C GLU A 268 23.59 -5.78 -5.21
N PHE A 269 23.42 -5.79 -3.89
CA PHE A 269 22.27 -5.22 -3.20
C PHE A 269 22.70 -4.71 -1.82
N ALA A 270 22.28 -3.50 -1.45
CA ALA A 270 22.63 -2.86 -0.18
C ALA A 270 21.82 -3.43 1.00
N ILE A 271 22.09 -4.68 1.37
CA ILE A 271 21.32 -5.39 2.40
C ILE A 271 21.43 -4.74 3.79
N HIS A 272 22.57 -4.14 4.11
CA HIS A 272 22.74 -3.44 5.39
C HIS A 272 21.90 -2.18 5.49
N ASP A 273 21.81 -1.41 4.38
CA ASP A 273 20.95 -0.23 4.30
C ASP A 273 19.49 -0.63 4.36
N PHE A 274 19.10 -1.67 3.61
CA PHE A 274 17.76 -2.25 3.67
C PHE A 274 17.37 -2.64 5.10
N ALA A 275 18.24 -3.37 5.80
CA ALA A 275 18.01 -3.77 7.18
C ALA A 275 17.86 -2.57 8.12
N ALA A 276 18.77 -1.59 8.02
CA ALA A 276 18.78 -0.41 8.89
C ALA A 276 17.55 0.50 8.67
N ILE A 277 17.19 0.75 7.42
CA ILE A 277 16.07 1.65 7.05
C ILE A 277 14.71 1.05 7.41
N LEU A 278 14.52 -0.26 7.26
CA LEU A 278 13.26 -0.93 7.57
C LEU A 278 13.09 -1.28 9.07
N LYS A 279 14.18 -1.27 9.85
CA LYS A 279 14.19 -1.63 11.26
C LYS A 279 13.19 -0.86 12.14
N PRO A 280 12.93 0.45 11.95
CA PRO A 280 11.93 1.18 12.74
C PRO A 280 10.51 0.59 12.67
N PHE A 281 10.16 -0.12 11.59
CA PHE A 281 8.86 -0.76 11.39
C PHE A 281 8.82 -2.22 11.87
N TYR A 282 9.97 -2.78 12.23
CA TYR A 282 10.11 -4.12 12.78
C TYR A 282 9.89 -4.11 14.29
N ARG A 283 9.67 -5.29 14.86
CA ARG A 283 9.41 -5.56 16.29
C ARG A 283 10.34 -4.77 17.21
N GLY A 284 9.75 -4.00 18.12
CA GLY A 284 10.45 -3.09 19.04
C GLY A 284 10.90 -1.77 18.44
N GLY A 285 10.60 -1.50 17.16
CA GLY A 285 10.83 -0.20 16.52
C GLY A 285 9.72 0.80 16.81
N GLU A 286 10.01 2.10 16.64
CA GLU A 286 9.06 3.19 16.94
C GLU A 286 7.77 3.12 16.11
N GLN A 287 7.84 2.53 14.90
CA GLN A 287 6.76 2.45 13.92
C GLN A 287 6.21 1.01 13.76
N GLU A 288 6.54 0.10 14.68
CA GLU A 288 6.13 -1.31 14.61
C GLU A 288 4.64 -1.48 14.35
N HIS A 289 3.80 -0.67 15.01
CA HIS A 289 2.35 -0.82 14.97
C HIS A 289 1.74 -0.52 13.60
N ILE A 290 2.41 0.25 12.74
CA ILE A 290 1.84 0.71 11.47
C ILE A 290 1.58 -0.45 10.50
N LEU A 291 2.48 -1.45 10.46
CA LEU A 291 2.47 -2.52 9.45
C LEU A 291 2.19 -3.92 10.00
N ASN A 292 2.02 -4.08 11.32
CA ASN A 292 1.95 -5.39 11.95
C ASN A 292 0.63 -5.71 12.66
N ASN A 293 -0.29 -4.76 12.77
CA ASN A 293 -1.58 -5.00 13.40
C ASN A 293 -2.65 -5.30 12.34
N ASP A 294 -3.53 -6.24 12.63
CA ASP A 294 -4.67 -6.52 11.76
C ASP A 294 -5.62 -5.32 11.70
N LEU A 295 -6.07 -4.99 10.51
CA LEU A 295 -7.14 -4.04 10.29
C LEU A 295 -8.45 -4.64 10.82
N ASP A 296 -9.28 -3.78 11.42
CA ASP A 296 -10.64 -4.20 11.78
C ASP A 296 -11.41 -4.59 10.50
N ALA A 297 -11.80 -5.86 10.42
CA ALA A 297 -12.51 -6.40 9.27
C ALA A 297 -13.84 -5.68 9.00
N SER A 298 -14.44 -5.03 10.02
CA SER A 298 -15.68 -4.24 9.89
C SER A 298 -15.51 -3.06 8.94
N LEU A 299 -14.29 -2.51 8.77
CA LEU A 299 -14.02 -1.42 7.82
C LEU A 299 -14.38 -1.76 6.36
N PHE A 300 -14.33 -3.04 5.98
CA PHE A 300 -14.73 -3.42 4.63
C PHE A 300 -16.25 -3.28 4.43
N ASP A 301 -17.03 -3.35 5.50
CA ASP A 301 -18.50 -3.22 5.47
C ASP A 301 -18.98 -1.78 5.59
N GLU A 302 -18.16 -0.89 6.12
CA GLU A 302 -18.47 0.52 6.27
C GLU A 302 -18.64 1.21 4.92
N LYS A 303 -19.73 1.98 4.76
CA LYS A 303 -20.03 2.71 3.51
C LYS A 303 -19.40 4.09 3.45
N PHE A 304 -19.09 4.72 4.59
CA PHE A 304 -18.49 6.03 4.66
C PHE A 304 -17.31 6.02 5.62
N ILE A 305 -16.10 6.15 5.09
CA ILE A 305 -14.85 6.10 5.87
C ILE A 305 -14.05 7.37 5.60
N VAL A 306 -13.63 8.02 6.66
CA VAL A 306 -12.71 9.16 6.59
C VAL A 306 -11.43 8.84 7.35
N PHE A 307 -10.30 8.93 6.68
CA PHE A 307 -8.96 8.87 7.27
C PHE A 307 -8.40 10.28 7.39
N GLU A 308 -8.38 10.81 8.61
CA GLU A 308 -7.80 12.12 8.95
C GLU A 308 -6.33 11.95 9.31
N ILE A 309 -5.46 12.47 8.45
CA ILE A 309 -4.01 12.29 8.54
C ILE A 309 -3.22 13.60 8.61
N ASP A 310 -3.85 14.70 9.02
CA ASP A 310 -3.22 16.03 9.14
C ASP A 310 -1.94 16.00 9.99
N LYS A 311 -1.95 15.22 11.08
CA LYS A 311 -0.80 15.15 12.00
C LYS A 311 0.48 14.56 11.42
N VAL A 312 0.37 13.83 10.31
CA VAL A 312 1.53 13.23 9.61
C VAL A 312 1.78 13.86 8.24
N LYS A 313 1.01 14.87 7.85
CA LYS A 313 1.08 15.48 6.50
C LYS A 313 2.46 16.03 6.12
N ASP A 314 3.26 16.40 7.11
CA ASP A 314 4.59 16.95 6.90
C ASP A 314 5.72 15.93 7.15
N ASP A 315 5.38 14.67 7.48
CA ASP A 315 6.34 13.58 7.61
C ASP A 315 6.56 12.92 6.22
N PRO A 316 7.78 13.00 5.67
CA PRO A 316 8.06 12.54 4.31
C PRO A 316 8.03 11.02 4.14
N ILE A 317 8.03 10.26 5.24
CA ILE A 317 7.99 8.80 5.23
C ILE A 317 6.58 8.31 5.59
N LEU A 318 6.04 8.79 6.70
CA LEU A 318 4.76 8.28 7.22
C LEU A 318 3.57 8.71 6.37
N PHE A 319 3.56 9.93 5.85
CA PHE A 319 2.43 10.41 5.07
C PHE A 319 2.20 9.57 3.79
N PRO A 320 3.21 9.39 2.90
CA PRO A 320 3.02 8.53 1.72
C PRO A 320 2.73 7.07 2.09
N LEU A 321 3.34 6.55 3.15
CA LEU A 321 3.11 5.19 3.63
C LEU A 321 1.65 4.97 4.04
N ILE A 322 1.10 5.87 4.85
CA ILE A 322 -0.29 5.77 5.33
C ILE A 322 -1.27 5.92 4.16
N VAL A 323 -1.03 6.86 3.25
CA VAL A 323 -1.86 7.00 2.05
C VAL A 323 -1.81 5.72 1.19
N LEU A 324 -0.65 5.10 1.04
CA LEU A 324 -0.50 3.84 0.31
C LEU A 324 -1.31 2.71 0.97
N ILE A 325 -1.28 2.62 2.31
CA ILE A 325 -2.08 1.67 3.08
C ILE A 325 -3.57 1.89 2.86
N ILE A 326 -4.04 3.13 2.94
CA ILE A 326 -5.46 3.46 2.70
C ILE A 326 -5.88 3.11 1.27
N MET A 327 -5.02 3.33 0.30
CA MET A 327 -5.28 2.92 -1.09
C MET A 327 -5.37 1.38 -1.24
N ASP A 328 -4.60 0.61 -0.45
CA ASP A 328 -4.74 -0.86 -0.44
C ASP A 328 -6.09 -1.29 0.17
N VAL A 329 -6.51 -0.68 1.29
CA VAL A 329 -7.86 -0.90 1.86
C VAL A 329 -8.93 -0.65 0.81
N PHE A 330 -8.84 0.46 0.10
CA PHE A 330 -9.79 0.77 -0.97
C PHE A 330 -9.73 -0.25 -2.12
N THR A 331 -8.54 -0.70 -2.50
CA THR A 331 -8.34 -1.69 -3.55
C THR A 331 -8.97 -3.04 -3.16
N GLN A 332 -8.78 -3.47 -1.92
CA GLN A 332 -9.43 -4.68 -1.40
C GLN A 332 -10.96 -4.51 -1.39
N LYS A 333 -11.45 -3.37 -0.90
CA LYS A 333 -12.88 -3.05 -0.93
C LYS A 333 -13.47 -3.08 -2.33
N MET A 334 -12.75 -2.56 -3.34
CA MET A 334 -13.15 -2.62 -4.74
C MET A 334 -13.39 -4.04 -5.25
N ARG A 335 -12.58 -5.00 -4.78
CA ARG A 335 -12.64 -6.40 -5.22
C ARG A 335 -13.73 -7.19 -4.52
N ILE A 336 -13.82 -7.03 -3.21
CA ILE A 336 -14.72 -7.83 -2.38
C ILE A 336 -16.16 -7.38 -2.53
N LYS A 337 -16.41 -6.07 -2.59
CA LYS A 337 -17.77 -5.51 -2.59
C LYS A 337 -18.32 -5.24 -3.99
N LYS A 338 -19.60 -5.53 -4.16
CA LYS A 338 -20.38 -5.10 -5.32
C LYS A 338 -20.80 -3.63 -5.15
N GLY A 339 -21.24 -2.98 -6.22
CA GLY A 339 -21.70 -1.60 -6.19
C GLY A 339 -20.63 -0.57 -6.54
N ARG A 340 -20.98 0.71 -6.44
CA ARG A 340 -20.07 1.84 -6.73
C ARG A 340 -19.18 2.16 -5.53
N LYS A 341 -17.96 2.59 -5.79
CA LYS A 341 -17.01 3.02 -4.76
C LYS A 341 -16.31 4.29 -5.22
N CYS A 342 -16.01 5.16 -4.27
CA CYS A 342 -15.30 6.42 -4.49
C CYS A 342 -14.16 6.56 -3.48
N LEU A 343 -12.94 6.78 -3.97
CA LEU A 343 -11.81 7.22 -3.16
C LEU A 343 -11.53 8.69 -3.48
N VAL A 344 -11.44 9.51 -2.44
CA VAL A 344 -10.98 10.91 -2.56
C VAL A 344 -9.70 11.08 -1.78
N ILE A 345 -8.70 11.71 -2.41
CA ILE A 345 -7.43 12.04 -1.77
C ILE A 345 -7.27 13.55 -1.82
N GLU A 346 -7.39 14.20 -0.66
CA GLU A 346 -7.10 15.61 -0.53
C GLU A 346 -5.61 15.86 -0.38
N GLU A 347 -5.12 16.99 -0.91
CA GLU A 347 -3.70 17.38 -0.92
C GLU A 347 -2.79 16.26 -1.43
N ALA A 348 -3.28 15.50 -2.41
CA ALA A 348 -2.64 14.28 -2.92
C ALA A 348 -1.20 14.50 -3.40
N TRP A 349 -0.83 15.73 -3.78
CA TRP A 349 0.50 16.07 -4.26
C TRP A 349 1.61 15.71 -3.25
N LYS A 350 1.33 15.86 -1.94
CA LYS A 350 2.27 15.46 -0.89
C LYS A 350 2.54 13.95 -0.90
N ALA A 351 1.49 13.15 -1.11
CA ALA A 351 1.64 11.70 -1.21
C ALA A 351 2.31 11.28 -2.52
N ILE A 352 2.00 12.00 -3.61
CA ILE A 352 2.46 11.67 -4.97
C ILE A 352 3.89 12.15 -5.24
N ALA A 353 4.52 12.83 -4.31
CA ALA A 353 5.88 13.36 -4.45
C ALA A 353 6.93 12.28 -4.76
N THR A 354 6.66 11.01 -4.44
CA THR A 354 7.57 9.91 -4.72
C THR A 354 7.20 9.19 -6.03
N PRO A 355 8.20 8.73 -6.82
CA PRO A 355 7.96 8.00 -8.06
C PRO A 355 7.15 6.71 -7.86
N VAL A 356 7.37 6.04 -6.74
CA VAL A 356 6.67 4.81 -6.37
C VAL A 356 5.18 5.08 -6.19
N MET A 357 4.82 6.12 -5.46
CA MET A 357 3.44 6.53 -5.22
C MET A 357 2.75 6.99 -6.51
N ALA A 358 3.44 7.80 -7.32
CA ALA A 358 2.90 8.26 -8.61
C ALA A 358 2.53 7.07 -9.52
N ASN A 359 3.39 6.05 -9.60
CA ASN A 359 3.12 4.84 -10.36
C ASN A 359 1.96 4.02 -9.78
N TYR A 360 1.85 3.93 -8.45
CA TYR A 360 0.75 3.22 -7.82
C TYR A 360 -0.59 3.94 -8.03
N ILE A 361 -0.64 5.27 -7.94
CA ILE A 361 -1.83 6.06 -8.27
C ILE A 361 -2.23 5.87 -9.74
N LYS A 362 -1.27 5.89 -10.66
CA LYS A 362 -1.52 5.60 -12.08
C LYS A 362 -2.15 4.21 -12.27
N TYR A 363 -1.66 3.21 -11.54
CA TYR A 363 -2.23 1.86 -11.53
C TYR A 363 -3.67 1.88 -10.98
N LEU A 364 -3.90 2.53 -9.85
CA LEU A 364 -5.19 2.63 -9.20
C LEU A 364 -6.26 3.30 -10.11
N TYR A 365 -5.91 4.41 -10.75
CA TYR A 365 -6.81 5.10 -11.71
C TYR A 365 -7.22 4.20 -12.87
N LYS A 366 -6.28 3.40 -13.41
CA LYS A 366 -6.57 2.46 -14.50
C LYS A 366 -7.42 1.27 -14.04
N THR A 367 -7.20 0.81 -12.81
CA THR A 367 -7.87 -0.37 -12.26
C THR A 367 -9.26 -0.06 -11.75
N ALA A 368 -9.48 1.09 -11.13
CA ALA A 368 -10.75 1.50 -10.54
C ALA A 368 -11.95 1.33 -11.49
N ARG A 369 -11.77 1.71 -12.75
CA ARG A 369 -12.82 1.57 -13.78
C ARG A 369 -13.34 0.13 -13.94
N LYS A 370 -12.47 -0.89 -13.77
CA LYS A 370 -12.85 -2.30 -13.94
C LYS A 370 -13.77 -2.78 -12.81
N HIS A 371 -13.69 -2.14 -11.64
CA HIS A 371 -14.38 -2.52 -10.42
C HIS A 371 -15.52 -1.57 -10.01
N TRP A 372 -16.06 -0.79 -10.96
CA TRP A 372 -17.11 0.19 -10.68
C TRP A 372 -16.72 1.21 -9.60
N ALA A 373 -15.44 1.54 -9.60
CA ALA A 373 -14.87 2.50 -8.67
C ALA A 373 -14.42 3.76 -9.41
N MET A 374 -14.32 4.84 -8.67
CA MET A 374 -13.79 6.12 -9.10
C MET A 374 -12.75 6.63 -8.09
N VAL A 375 -11.78 7.35 -8.61
CA VAL A 375 -10.74 7.99 -7.79
C VAL A 375 -10.76 9.47 -8.09
N GLY A 376 -10.82 10.29 -7.05
CA GLY A 376 -10.77 11.73 -7.11
C GLY A 376 -9.54 12.26 -6.40
N VAL A 377 -8.85 13.19 -7.04
CA VAL A 377 -7.76 13.96 -6.45
C VAL A 377 -8.19 15.41 -6.32
N VAL A 378 -7.94 15.97 -5.17
CA VAL A 378 -8.32 17.34 -4.82
C VAL A 378 -7.06 18.11 -4.44
N THR A 379 -6.85 19.28 -5.05
CA THR A 379 -5.69 20.14 -4.78
C THR A 379 -6.03 21.62 -4.79
N GLN A 380 -5.14 22.45 -4.27
CA GLN A 380 -5.31 23.90 -4.22
C GLN A 380 -4.64 24.60 -5.39
N GLU A 381 -3.53 24.07 -5.90
CA GLU A 381 -2.74 24.67 -6.96
C GLU A 381 -2.46 23.67 -8.08
N ILE A 382 -2.43 24.15 -9.32
CA ILE A 382 -2.14 23.30 -10.48
C ILE A 382 -0.67 22.83 -10.47
N GLN A 383 0.23 23.62 -9.91
CA GLN A 383 1.65 23.30 -9.77
C GLN A 383 1.88 22.03 -8.97
N ASP A 384 1.01 21.73 -8.01
CA ASP A 384 1.05 20.49 -7.22
C ASP A 384 1.04 19.23 -8.11
N ILE A 385 0.40 19.35 -9.27
CA ILE A 385 0.26 18.25 -10.24
C ILE A 385 1.28 18.38 -11.36
N THR A 386 1.57 19.60 -11.83
CA THR A 386 2.45 19.81 -13.00
C THR A 386 3.93 19.73 -12.67
N SER A 387 4.31 19.85 -11.40
CA SER A 387 5.68 19.70 -10.92
C SER A 387 6.29 18.31 -11.22
N SER A 388 5.45 17.28 -11.33
CA SER A 388 5.89 15.92 -11.69
C SER A 388 5.20 15.45 -12.98
N PRO A 389 5.96 15.17 -14.06
CA PRO A 389 5.38 14.65 -15.31
C PRO A 389 4.61 13.35 -15.12
N ILE A 390 5.06 12.47 -14.21
CA ILE A 390 4.42 11.19 -13.94
C ILE A 390 3.05 11.43 -13.28
N VAL A 391 2.99 12.36 -12.33
CA VAL A 391 1.75 12.73 -11.62
C VAL A 391 0.75 13.35 -12.58
N LYS A 392 1.20 14.31 -13.38
CA LYS A 392 0.37 14.92 -14.43
C LYS A 392 -0.22 13.88 -15.36
N GLU A 393 0.61 12.96 -15.87
CA GLU A 393 0.16 11.87 -16.73
C GLU A 393 -0.82 10.93 -16.01
N ALA A 394 -0.53 10.60 -14.75
CA ALA A 394 -1.36 9.69 -13.98
C ALA A 394 -2.76 10.24 -13.72
N ILE A 395 -2.88 11.49 -13.31
CA ILE A 395 -4.12 12.11 -12.87
C ILE A 395 -4.88 12.72 -14.05
N VAL A 396 -4.24 13.63 -14.79
CA VAL A 396 -4.93 14.40 -15.83
C VAL A 396 -5.39 13.49 -16.97
N ASN A 397 -4.52 12.62 -17.47
CA ASN A 397 -4.86 11.75 -18.60
C ASN A 397 -5.84 10.61 -18.24
N ASN A 398 -6.05 10.33 -16.96
CA ASN A 398 -6.96 9.29 -16.51
C ASN A 398 -8.21 9.84 -15.80
N SER A 399 -8.40 11.16 -15.77
CA SER A 399 -9.62 11.82 -15.28
C SER A 399 -10.44 12.32 -16.47
N ASP A 400 -11.70 11.95 -16.53
CA ASP A 400 -12.64 12.47 -17.54
C ASP A 400 -13.52 13.61 -17.00
N VAL A 401 -13.45 13.86 -15.69
CA VAL A 401 -14.21 14.92 -15.02
C VAL A 401 -13.26 15.88 -14.34
N PHE A 402 -13.36 17.16 -14.70
CA PHE A 402 -12.60 18.25 -14.07
C PHE A 402 -13.58 19.22 -13.41
N MET A 403 -13.34 19.53 -12.15
CA MET A 403 -14.14 20.45 -11.35
C MET A 403 -13.26 21.61 -10.89
N LEU A 404 -13.56 22.81 -11.32
CA LEU A 404 -12.81 24.00 -10.97
C LEU A 404 -13.71 24.95 -10.18
N LEU A 405 -13.27 25.28 -8.97
CA LEU A 405 -13.85 26.35 -8.20
C LEU A 405 -13.26 27.70 -8.65
N ASP A 406 -13.59 28.79 -7.95
CA ASP A 406 -13.15 30.12 -8.31
C ASP A 406 -11.62 30.20 -8.49
N GLN A 407 -11.19 30.56 -9.68
CA GLN A 407 -9.79 30.69 -10.08
C GLN A 407 -9.30 32.15 -10.16
N SER A 408 -10.05 33.10 -9.64
CA SER A 408 -9.76 34.53 -9.75
C SER A 408 -8.39 34.89 -9.19
N LYS A 409 -7.92 34.16 -8.16
CA LYS A 409 -6.56 34.31 -7.57
C LYS A 409 -5.42 33.95 -8.51
N PHE A 410 -5.69 33.10 -9.52
CA PHE A 410 -4.66 32.58 -10.44
C PHE A 410 -4.83 33.09 -11.87
N LYS A 411 -5.54 34.21 -12.04
CA LYS A 411 -5.84 34.77 -13.36
C LYS A 411 -4.60 34.97 -14.23
N ASP A 412 -3.51 35.45 -13.65
CA ASP A 412 -2.26 35.71 -14.36
C ASP A 412 -1.50 34.41 -14.75
N LYS A 413 -1.74 33.32 -14.04
CA LYS A 413 -1.13 31.99 -14.29
C LYS A 413 -2.09 31.00 -14.93
N PHE A 414 -3.28 31.46 -15.33
CA PHE A 414 -4.35 30.58 -15.81
C PHE A 414 -4.00 29.86 -17.12
N SER A 415 -3.06 30.38 -17.88
CA SER A 415 -2.55 29.74 -19.11
C SER A 415 -2.02 28.32 -18.87
N GLU A 416 -1.39 28.07 -17.72
CA GLU A 416 -0.91 26.73 -17.33
C GLU A 416 -2.06 25.78 -17.04
N ILE A 417 -3.08 26.25 -16.29
CA ILE A 417 -4.30 25.49 -16.02
C ILE A 417 -5.01 25.14 -17.32
N LYS A 418 -5.19 26.13 -18.21
CA LYS A 418 -5.80 25.97 -19.53
C LYS A 418 -5.09 24.89 -20.34
N ALA A 419 -3.76 24.98 -20.46
CA ALA A 419 -2.96 24.03 -21.22
C ALA A 419 -2.99 22.61 -20.61
N THR A 420 -2.90 22.53 -19.28
CA THR A 420 -2.87 21.24 -18.57
C THR A 420 -4.21 20.50 -18.67
N LEU A 421 -5.32 21.19 -18.51
CA LEU A 421 -6.66 20.60 -18.50
C LEU A 421 -7.36 20.67 -19.88
N ALA A 422 -6.63 21.09 -20.92
CA ALA A 422 -7.13 21.24 -22.28
C ALA A 422 -8.47 22.03 -22.33
N LEU A 423 -8.50 23.21 -21.68
CA LEU A 423 -9.66 24.08 -21.64
C LEU A 423 -9.77 24.91 -22.93
N THR A 424 -11.00 25.05 -23.44
CA THR A 424 -11.30 25.96 -24.55
C THR A 424 -11.39 27.43 -24.07
N GLU A 425 -11.36 28.39 -24.99
CA GLU A 425 -11.61 29.80 -24.64
C GLU A 425 -12.97 30.01 -23.96
N ASN A 426 -14.00 29.29 -24.45
CA ASN A 426 -15.32 29.33 -23.87
C ASN A 426 -15.35 28.77 -22.44
N ASP A 427 -14.59 27.66 -22.17
CA ASP A 427 -14.44 27.14 -20.82
C ASP A 427 -13.79 28.17 -19.89
N CYS A 428 -12.74 28.85 -20.37
CA CYS A 428 -12.06 29.90 -19.61
C CYS A 428 -12.98 31.05 -19.26
N GLN A 429 -13.79 31.53 -20.23
CA GLN A 429 -14.77 32.58 -19.99
C GLN A 429 -15.79 32.17 -18.92
N LYS A 430 -16.32 30.96 -19.00
CA LYS A 430 -17.26 30.43 -18.01
C LYS A 430 -16.62 30.33 -16.61
N ILE A 431 -15.37 29.84 -16.51
CA ILE A 431 -14.68 29.72 -15.23
C ILE A 431 -14.52 31.08 -14.52
N PHE A 432 -14.25 32.14 -15.27
CA PHE A 432 -14.11 33.48 -14.69
C PHE A 432 -15.46 34.18 -14.34
N THR A 433 -16.62 33.56 -14.66
CA THR A 433 -17.92 34.01 -14.16
C THR A 433 -18.28 33.43 -12.79
N ILE A 434 -17.54 32.44 -12.31
CA ILE A 434 -17.82 31.76 -11.04
C ILE A 434 -17.82 32.77 -9.88
N ASN A 435 -18.88 32.72 -9.07
CA ASN A 435 -19.18 33.63 -7.96
C ASN A 435 -19.31 35.12 -8.37
N GLY A 436 -19.48 35.40 -9.65
CA GLY A 436 -19.76 36.74 -10.15
C GLY A 436 -21.21 37.15 -10.00
N LEU A 437 -22.11 36.23 -9.65
CA LEU A 437 -23.53 36.53 -9.44
C LEU A 437 -23.78 36.92 -7.98
N ASP A 438 -24.45 38.06 -7.79
CA ASP A 438 -24.95 38.44 -6.48
C ASP A 438 -26.12 37.53 -6.06
N ASN A 439 -26.11 37.09 -4.80
CA ASN A 439 -27.25 36.40 -4.22
C ASN A 439 -28.43 37.35 -4.14
N LYS A 440 -29.53 37.02 -4.81
CA LYS A 440 -30.79 37.80 -4.72
C LYS A 440 -31.42 37.63 -3.35
N GLU A 441 -32.11 38.67 -2.88
CA GLU A 441 -32.87 38.61 -1.63
C GLU A 441 -33.80 37.38 -1.59
N GLY A 442 -33.80 36.70 -0.45
CA GLY A 442 -34.63 35.51 -0.20
C GLY A 442 -34.11 34.19 -0.77
N ARG A 443 -32.91 34.18 -1.37
CA ARG A 443 -32.28 32.97 -1.86
C ARG A 443 -31.20 32.47 -0.87
N SER A 444 -31.13 31.16 -0.66
CA SER A 444 -30.06 30.57 0.12
C SER A 444 -28.69 30.86 -0.51
N PRO A 445 -27.62 31.07 0.28
CA PRO A 445 -26.27 31.20 -0.24
C PRO A 445 -25.89 29.98 -1.06
N PHE A 446 -25.37 30.20 -2.26
CA PHE A 446 -24.87 29.14 -3.12
C PHE A 446 -23.40 29.38 -3.51
N LYS A 447 -22.72 28.31 -3.87
CA LYS A 447 -21.39 28.34 -4.48
C LYS A 447 -21.47 27.84 -5.91
N GLU A 448 -20.68 28.43 -6.79
CA GLU A 448 -20.59 28.00 -8.16
C GLU A 448 -19.33 27.18 -8.41
N VAL A 449 -19.45 26.22 -9.32
CA VAL A 449 -18.35 25.34 -9.75
C VAL A 449 -18.45 25.12 -11.25
N PHE A 450 -17.32 25.20 -11.94
CA PHE A 450 -17.24 24.76 -13.33
C PHE A 450 -16.95 23.27 -13.37
N ILE A 451 -17.77 22.51 -14.08
CA ILE A 451 -17.64 21.07 -14.27
C ILE A 451 -17.48 20.76 -15.75
N LYS A 452 -16.30 20.22 -16.13
CA LYS A 452 -16.01 19.71 -17.47
C LYS A 452 -16.12 18.20 -17.46
N ARG A 453 -16.92 17.66 -18.40
CA ARG A 453 -17.14 16.22 -18.61
C ARG A 453 -16.81 15.89 -20.06
N GLY A 454 -15.65 15.32 -20.28
CA GLY A 454 -15.14 15.13 -21.64
C GLY A 454 -14.98 16.48 -22.36
N LEU A 455 -15.77 16.72 -23.42
CA LEU A 455 -15.69 17.95 -24.22
C LEU A 455 -16.64 19.07 -23.74
N VAL A 456 -17.55 18.78 -22.82
CA VAL A 456 -18.60 19.74 -22.39
C VAL A 456 -18.28 20.25 -21.00
N GLY A 457 -18.21 21.57 -20.88
CA GLY A 457 -18.00 22.28 -19.61
C GLY A 457 -19.08 23.35 -19.37
N ASP A 458 -19.65 23.34 -18.14
CA ASP A 458 -20.61 24.33 -17.69
C ASP A 458 -20.46 24.71 -16.23
N VAL A 459 -21.00 25.87 -15.82
CA VAL A 459 -21.06 26.35 -14.45
C VAL A 459 -22.34 25.88 -13.79
N PHE A 460 -22.21 25.32 -12.59
CA PHE A 460 -23.31 24.82 -11.78
C PHE A 460 -23.34 25.52 -10.42
N GLY A 461 -24.50 25.89 -9.95
CA GLY A 461 -24.72 26.36 -8.59
C GLY A 461 -24.92 25.19 -7.64
N VAL A 462 -24.24 25.24 -6.50
CA VAL A 462 -24.36 24.28 -5.40
C VAL A 462 -25.05 24.99 -4.24
N GLU A 463 -26.30 24.64 -3.99
CA GLU A 463 -27.11 25.11 -2.88
C GLU A 463 -27.39 23.95 -1.94
N GLU A 464 -27.26 24.19 -0.65
CA GLU A 464 -27.41 23.15 0.37
C GLU A 464 -28.38 23.63 1.47
N PRO A 465 -29.21 22.73 2.00
CA PRO A 465 -30.05 23.05 3.15
C PRO A 465 -29.22 23.36 4.39
N PRO A 466 -29.76 24.11 5.36
CA PRO A 466 -29.03 24.50 6.57
C PRO A 466 -28.44 23.32 7.36
N GLU A 467 -29.12 22.19 7.38
CA GLU A 467 -28.66 20.96 8.04
C GLU A 467 -27.38 20.43 7.38
N CYS A 468 -27.33 20.42 6.06
CA CYS A 468 -26.15 20.02 5.30
C CYS A 468 -25.01 21.04 5.48
N TYR A 469 -25.31 22.34 5.46
CA TYR A 469 -24.34 23.38 5.77
C TYR A 469 -23.69 23.14 7.14
N MET A 470 -24.49 22.87 8.17
CA MET A 470 -24.00 22.60 9.52
C MET A 470 -23.20 21.30 9.61
N ALA A 471 -23.54 20.28 8.82
CA ALA A 471 -22.74 19.06 8.71
C ALA A 471 -21.38 19.27 8.02
N TYR A 472 -21.27 20.26 7.10
CA TYR A 472 -20.07 20.53 6.31
C TYR A 472 -19.19 21.62 6.93
N THR A 473 -19.70 22.34 7.96
CA THR A 473 -18.97 23.49 8.50
C THR A 473 -17.58 23.12 9.00
N THR A 474 -16.61 23.92 8.62
CA THR A 474 -15.24 23.89 9.15
C THR A 474 -15.00 24.98 10.20
N GLU A 475 -16.01 25.81 10.44
CA GLU A 475 -15.93 26.90 11.43
C GLU A 475 -15.92 26.33 12.85
N LYS A 476 -14.85 26.66 13.58
CA LYS A 476 -14.59 26.07 14.90
C LYS A 476 -15.73 26.26 15.90
N GLN A 477 -16.31 27.46 15.95
CA GLN A 477 -17.38 27.79 16.90
C GLN A 477 -18.68 27.05 16.55
N GLU A 478 -18.99 26.88 15.28
CA GLU A 478 -20.13 26.08 14.84
C GLU A 478 -19.95 24.60 15.19
N LYS A 479 -18.77 24.02 14.92
CA LYS A 479 -18.45 22.66 15.35
C LYS A 479 -18.57 22.47 16.85
N GLU A 480 -18.06 23.40 17.66
CA GLU A 480 -18.16 23.35 19.12
C GLU A 480 -19.61 23.44 19.62
N ALA A 481 -20.43 24.29 18.99
CA ALA A 481 -21.84 24.42 19.32
C ALA A 481 -22.61 23.11 19.01
N LEU A 482 -22.36 22.50 17.88
CA LEU A 482 -22.95 21.19 17.53
C LEU A 482 -22.50 20.07 18.47
N LYS A 483 -21.21 20.00 18.82
CA LYS A 483 -20.70 19.05 19.82
C LYS A 483 -21.33 19.28 21.20
N PHE A 484 -21.62 20.54 21.53
CA PHE A 484 -22.36 20.88 22.75
C PHE A 484 -23.80 20.40 22.70
N TYR A 485 -24.53 20.63 21.59
CA TYR A 485 -25.89 20.13 21.40
C TYR A 485 -25.94 18.61 21.51
N LYS A 486 -25.10 17.89 20.78
CA LYS A 486 -25.01 16.42 20.84
C LYS A 486 -24.85 15.92 22.28
N ARG A 487 -23.92 16.49 23.06
CA ARG A 487 -23.66 16.09 24.45
C ARG A 487 -24.84 16.38 25.37
N ARG A 488 -25.48 17.53 25.20
CA ARG A 488 -26.61 17.94 26.07
C ARG A 488 -27.90 17.19 25.80
N LEU A 489 -28.13 16.84 24.54
CA LEU A 489 -29.29 16.06 24.13
C LEU A 489 -29.09 14.56 24.36
N GLY A 490 -27.85 14.10 24.50
CA GLY A 490 -27.53 12.68 24.56
C GLY A 490 -27.95 11.93 23.27
N SER A 491 -27.97 12.65 22.15
CA SER A 491 -28.46 12.16 20.85
C SER A 491 -27.32 11.83 19.89
N ASP A 492 -27.66 11.22 18.74
CA ASP A 492 -26.78 11.14 17.58
C ASP A 492 -26.47 12.52 16.99
N TYR A 493 -25.52 12.57 16.07
CA TYR A 493 -25.06 13.84 15.49
C TYR A 493 -26.11 14.48 14.57
N ARG A 494 -26.89 13.66 13.88
CA ARG A 494 -27.96 14.11 12.97
C ARG A 494 -29.06 14.81 13.74
N THR A 495 -29.60 14.19 14.79
CA THR A 495 -30.60 14.77 15.67
C THR A 495 -30.10 16.08 16.31
N ALA A 496 -28.81 16.13 16.69
CA ALA A 496 -28.23 17.35 17.22
C ALA A 496 -28.22 18.49 16.20
N ILE A 497 -27.87 18.23 14.94
CA ILE A 497 -27.91 19.20 13.84
C ILE A 497 -29.34 19.67 13.58
N GLU A 498 -30.29 18.75 13.45
CA GLU A 498 -31.69 19.08 13.17
C GLU A 498 -32.28 19.99 14.28
N THR A 499 -31.98 19.65 15.55
CA THR A 499 -32.42 20.46 16.69
C THR A 499 -31.73 21.83 16.69
N PHE A 500 -30.42 21.87 16.44
CA PHE A 500 -29.67 23.12 16.37
C PHE A 500 -30.21 24.06 15.26
N VAL A 501 -30.45 23.54 14.08
CA VAL A 501 -30.98 24.30 12.94
C VAL A 501 -32.40 24.81 13.23
N SER A 502 -33.24 23.97 13.84
CA SER A 502 -34.56 24.39 14.29
C SER A 502 -34.50 25.54 15.28
N ASP A 503 -33.66 25.43 16.31
CA ASP A 503 -33.47 26.46 17.34
C ASP A 503 -32.86 27.74 16.71
N TRP A 504 -31.90 27.60 15.80
CA TRP A 504 -31.32 28.72 15.07
C TRP A 504 -32.37 29.50 14.31
N HIS A 505 -33.19 28.83 13.49
CA HIS A 505 -34.26 29.49 12.72
C HIS A 505 -35.29 30.16 13.64
N LEU A 506 -35.73 29.50 14.70
CA LEU A 506 -36.69 30.05 15.66
C LEU A 506 -36.14 31.22 16.48
N SER A 507 -34.81 31.33 16.60
CA SER A 507 -34.15 32.43 17.30
C SER A 507 -34.24 33.78 16.54
N GLY A 508 -34.52 33.75 15.24
CA GLY A 508 -34.50 34.91 14.37
C GLY A 508 -33.11 35.46 14.04
N ILE A 509 -32.03 34.81 14.52
CA ILE A 509 -30.66 35.19 14.23
C ILE A 509 -30.33 34.81 12.79
N GLN A 510 -29.82 35.75 11.98
CA GLN A 510 -29.58 35.51 10.55
C GLN A 510 -28.40 34.58 10.29
N LYS A 511 -27.33 34.69 11.05
CA LYS A 511 -26.09 33.92 10.82
C LYS A 511 -25.92 32.78 11.83
N SER A 512 -25.65 31.58 11.33
CA SER A 512 -25.35 30.39 12.13
C SER A 512 -24.21 30.60 13.12
N LEU A 513 -23.18 31.34 12.71
CA LEU A 513 -22.04 31.68 13.56
C LEU A 513 -22.44 32.51 14.79
N GLU A 514 -23.29 33.53 14.60
CA GLU A 514 -23.78 34.36 15.70
C GLU A 514 -24.66 33.54 16.66
N PHE A 515 -25.48 32.64 16.13
CA PHE A 515 -26.27 31.72 16.95
C PHE A 515 -25.35 30.75 17.72
N SER A 516 -24.33 30.21 17.07
CA SER A 516 -23.33 29.33 17.69
C SER A 516 -22.60 30.04 18.85
N GLN A 517 -22.20 31.28 18.66
CA GLN A 517 -21.61 32.10 19.73
C GLN A 517 -22.54 32.28 20.92
N LYS A 518 -23.82 32.54 20.67
CA LYS A 518 -24.85 32.63 21.73
C LYS A 518 -24.97 31.31 22.49
N VAL A 519 -25.06 30.18 21.77
CA VAL A 519 -25.12 28.83 22.37
C VAL A 519 -23.92 28.58 23.29
N LEU A 520 -22.73 28.88 22.82
CA LEU A 520 -21.49 28.65 23.60
C LEU A 520 -21.36 29.58 24.80
N LYS A 521 -21.81 30.84 24.66
CA LYS A 521 -21.81 31.83 25.74
C LYS A 521 -22.79 31.45 26.86
N GLU A 522 -24.02 31.09 26.50
CA GLU A 522 -25.08 30.74 27.44
C GLU A 522 -24.98 29.27 27.91
N ARG A 523 -24.21 28.45 27.22
CA ARG A 523 -24.09 26.99 27.46
C ARG A 523 -25.44 26.30 27.61
N LYS A 524 -26.38 26.60 26.69
CA LYS A 524 -27.76 26.20 26.73
C LYS A 524 -28.19 25.64 25.39
N VAL A 525 -29.01 24.57 25.41
CA VAL A 525 -29.83 24.11 24.29
C VAL A 525 -31.16 24.81 24.42
N PHE A 526 -31.62 25.47 23.37
CA PHE A 526 -32.75 26.38 23.47
C PHE A 526 -34.11 25.68 23.43
N ASN A 527 -34.23 24.55 22.66
CA ASN A 527 -35.47 23.76 22.55
C ASN A 527 -36.73 24.61 22.34
N TYR A 528 -36.69 25.57 21.44
CA TYR A 528 -37.79 26.50 21.20
C TYR A 528 -39.13 25.83 20.81
N LYS A 529 -39.09 24.59 20.27
CA LYS A 529 -40.31 23.81 19.93
C LYS A 529 -41.09 23.35 21.15
N GLN A 530 -40.49 23.28 22.37
CA GLN A 530 -41.17 22.82 23.59
C GLN A 530 -41.82 23.96 24.40
N SER A 531 -41.61 25.20 23.96
CA SER A 531 -42.13 26.40 24.64
C SER A 531 -43.32 27.09 23.90
N SER A 532 -43.90 26.47 22.86
CA SER A 532 -45.06 26.96 22.15
C SER A 532 -46.29 26.11 22.32
#